data_f3c800bf9eebeb46a7468f6b7f03f45b
#
_entry.id   f3c800bf9eebeb46a7468f6b7f03f45b
#
_cell.length_a   1.000
_cell.length_b   1.000
_cell.length_c   1.000
_cell.angle_alpha   90.00
_cell.angle_beta   90.00
_cell.angle_gamma   90.00
#
_symmetry.space_group_name_H-M   'P 1'
#
loop_
_entity.id
_entity.type
_entity.pdbx_description
1 polymer ?
#
loop_
_entity_poly.entity_id
_entity_poly.type
_entity_poly.pdbx_seq_one_letter_code
_entity_poly.pdbx_strand_id
1 'polypeptide(L)'
;MNTVPANHGWNWVLTGFALYRKSPAMWAFLTLSYIMLMQMLGLVPALGWFAATLLIPAFSASFMIVSRELDEGRSLRVDLLFSGFRANLPALLRQGGAYLACALAILALSALIDGGHLLQLMVLGTRPPPEAYENSKLAWAAILAGALYVPMLAAFWFAPALSIWRNMPALQALFYSFFAATRNWQAFLAYGLALALLSLVCSFVLFALALLVRTLLGNNSQGAFLLVMLPVMLSYVPILFASFYASYRDVFPEPEAPDETAAEAQ
;
A
#
# COMPACT_ATOMS: atom_id res chain seq x y z
N MET A 1 -18.65 -1.98 11.81
CA MET A 1 -18.20 -1.12 10.70
C MET A 1 -18.76 0.27 10.92
N ASN A 2 -17.90 1.24 11.17
CA ASN A 2 -18.27 2.63 11.47
C ASN A 2 -18.18 3.52 10.24
N THR A 3 -18.96 4.60 10.22
CA THR A 3 -18.77 5.72 9.33
C THR A 3 -18.06 6.81 10.09
N VAL A 4 -16.93 7.30 9.55
CA VAL A 4 -16.07 8.27 10.21
C VAL A 4 -16.11 9.63 9.49
N PRO A 5 -15.91 10.75 10.21
CA PRO A 5 -15.85 12.08 9.61
C PRO A 5 -14.68 12.23 8.62
N ALA A 6 -14.78 13.17 7.68
CA ALA A 6 -13.76 13.39 6.64
C ALA A 6 -12.37 13.70 7.20
N ASN A 7 -12.27 14.46 8.32
CA ASN A 7 -11.00 14.80 8.95
C ASN A 7 -10.21 13.60 9.48
N HIS A 8 -10.86 12.45 9.70
CA HIS A 8 -10.17 11.21 10.08
C HIS A 8 -9.15 10.76 9.03
N GLY A 9 -9.39 11.04 7.75
CA GLY A 9 -8.44 10.75 6.68
C GLY A 9 -7.07 11.43 6.91
N TRP A 10 -7.06 12.67 7.38
CA TRP A 10 -5.82 13.35 7.78
C TRP A 10 -5.20 12.71 9.03
N ASN A 11 -6.02 12.37 10.02
CA ASN A 11 -5.56 11.76 11.25
C ASN A 11 -4.91 10.38 11.02
N TRP A 12 -5.34 9.63 10.01
CA TRP A 12 -4.70 8.35 9.66
C TRP A 12 -3.24 8.54 9.26
N VAL A 13 -2.92 9.58 8.48
CA VAL A 13 -1.53 9.89 8.11
C VAL A 13 -0.72 10.32 9.33
N LEU A 14 -1.28 11.18 10.20
CA LEU A 14 -0.62 11.60 11.43
C LEU A 14 -0.37 10.43 12.40
N THR A 15 -1.33 9.53 12.54
CA THR A 15 -1.18 8.30 13.33
C THR A 15 -0.12 7.38 12.72
N GLY A 16 -0.11 7.24 11.39
CA GLY A 16 0.93 6.50 10.67
C GLY A 16 2.33 7.05 10.96
N PHE A 17 2.48 8.37 10.92
CA PHE A 17 3.74 9.03 11.27
C PHE A 17 4.11 8.84 12.75
N ALA A 18 3.14 8.92 13.67
CA ALA A 18 3.38 8.68 15.09
C ALA A 18 3.86 7.24 15.35
N LEU A 19 3.28 6.24 14.69
CA LEU A 19 3.71 4.84 14.78
C LEU A 19 5.10 4.63 14.18
N TYR A 20 5.39 5.25 13.04
CA TYR A 20 6.74 5.22 12.45
C TYR A 20 7.80 5.74 13.42
N ARG A 21 7.53 6.85 14.09
CA ARG A 21 8.47 7.48 15.04
C ARG A 21 8.78 6.62 16.27
N LYS A 22 7.94 5.64 16.62
CA LYS A 22 8.20 4.74 17.76
C LYS A 22 9.42 3.83 17.53
N SER A 23 9.69 3.44 16.27
CA SER A 23 10.83 2.57 15.94
C SER A 23 11.33 2.77 14.49
N PRO A 24 11.91 3.95 14.16
CA PRO A 24 12.27 4.27 12.77
C PRO A 24 13.29 3.30 12.16
N ALA A 25 14.29 2.87 12.95
CA ALA A 25 15.34 1.96 12.49
C ALA A 25 14.77 0.59 12.10
N MET A 26 13.88 0.02 12.92
CA MET A 26 13.26 -1.27 12.61
C MET A 26 12.30 -1.16 11.43
N TRP A 27 11.53 -0.08 11.33
CA TRP A 27 10.70 0.21 10.17
C TRP A 27 11.54 0.28 8.88
N ALA A 28 12.67 1.01 8.93
CA ALA A 28 13.59 1.11 7.80
C ALA A 28 14.14 -0.26 7.41
N PHE A 29 14.54 -1.09 8.39
CA PHE A 29 15.03 -2.44 8.15
C PHE A 29 13.97 -3.34 7.49
N LEU A 30 12.74 -3.39 8.04
CA LEU A 30 11.66 -4.21 7.50
C LEU A 30 11.26 -3.75 6.09
N THR A 31 11.20 -2.44 5.86
CA THR A 31 10.87 -1.86 4.56
C THR A 31 11.96 -2.13 3.54
N LEU A 32 13.23 -1.96 3.91
CA LEU A 32 14.35 -2.27 3.01
C LEU A 32 14.36 -3.75 2.65
N SER A 33 14.17 -4.64 3.63
CA SER A 33 14.09 -6.08 3.40
C SER A 33 12.94 -6.43 2.44
N TYR A 34 11.78 -5.81 2.62
CA TYR A 34 10.63 -5.96 1.71
C TYR A 34 10.96 -5.50 0.29
N ILE A 35 11.54 -4.30 0.15
CA ILE A 35 11.93 -3.74 -1.16
C ILE A 35 12.94 -4.67 -1.85
N MET A 36 13.97 -5.11 -1.14
CA MET A 36 14.97 -6.03 -1.70
C MET A 36 14.35 -7.34 -2.16
N LEU A 37 13.44 -7.91 -1.36
CA LEU A 37 12.75 -9.14 -1.74
C LEU A 37 11.89 -8.95 -2.99
N MET A 38 11.15 -7.84 -3.10
CA MET A 38 10.36 -7.51 -4.29
C MET A 38 11.23 -7.28 -5.52
N GLN A 39 12.38 -6.62 -5.36
CA GLN A 39 13.33 -6.44 -6.44
C GLN A 39 13.95 -7.76 -6.91
N MET A 40 14.28 -8.66 -5.98
CA MET A 40 14.77 -10.01 -6.34
C MET A 40 13.72 -10.81 -7.13
N LEU A 41 12.45 -10.73 -6.74
CA LEU A 41 11.37 -11.33 -7.53
C LEU A 41 11.28 -10.70 -8.93
N GLY A 42 11.44 -9.39 -9.03
CA GLY A 42 11.40 -8.64 -10.29
C GLY A 42 12.53 -8.96 -11.27
N LEU A 43 13.61 -9.65 -10.83
CA LEU A 43 14.67 -10.11 -11.73
C LEU A 43 14.19 -11.16 -12.75
N VAL A 44 13.08 -11.83 -12.47
CA VAL A 44 12.48 -12.81 -13.41
C VAL A 44 11.32 -12.13 -14.13
N PRO A 45 11.48 -11.74 -15.42
CA PRO A 45 10.44 -11.05 -16.17
C PRO A 45 9.13 -11.84 -16.17
N ALA A 46 8.01 -11.14 -16.13
CA ALA A 46 6.66 -11.67 -16.02
C ALA A 46 6.42 -12.50 -14.73
N LEU A 47 7.11 -13.60 -14.52
CA LEU A 47 6.92 -14.46 -13.32
C LEU A 47 7.13 -13.69 -12.02
N GLY A 48 8.12 -12.81 -11.97
CA GLY A 48 8.37 -11.95 -10.81
C GLY A 48 7.21 -10.98 -10.54
N TRP A 49 6.65 -10.40 -11.59
CA TRP A 49 5.47 -9.53 -11.46
C TRP A 49 4.26 -10.31 -10.94
N PHE A 50 4.00 -11.51 -11.47
CA PHE A 50 2.93 -12.39 -10.99
C PHE A 50 3.12 -12.77 -9.52
N ALA A 51 4.33 -13.20 -9.15
CA ALA A 51 4.65 -13.59 -7.78
C ALA A 51 4.52 -12.40 -6.81
N ALA A 52 5.09 -11.25 -7.16
CA ALA A 52 4.99 -10.03 -6.35
C ALA A 52 3.54 -9.62 -6.15
N THR A 53 2.74 -9.60 -7.23
CA THR A 53 1.32 -9.23 -7.17
C THR A 53 0.51 -10.19 -6.30
N LEU A 54 0.77 -11.50 -6.40
CA LEU A 54 0.13 -12.54 -5.58
C LEU A 54 0.42 -12.36 -4.08
N LEU A 55 1.63 -11.89 -3.74
CA LEU A 55 2.09 -11.75 -2.36
C LEU A 55 1.74 -10.40 -1.72
N ILE A 56 1.24 -9.41 -2.48
CA ILE A 56 0.85 -8.08 -1.95
C ILE A 56 -0.04 -8.19 -0.70
N PRO A 57 -1.14 -8.99 -0.68
CA PRO A 57 -2.00 -9.03 0.51
C PRO A 57 -1.30 -9.62 1.74
N ALA A 58 -0.38 -10.58 1.55
CA ALA A 58 0.36 -11.20 2.65
C ALA A 58 1.36 -10.21 3.28
N PHE A 59 2.07 -9.44 2.47
CA PHE A 59 2.96 -8.38 2.99
C PHE A 59 2.18 -7.20 3.58
N SER A 60 1.06 -6.81 2.96
CA SER A 60 0.17 -5.79 3.54
C SER A 60 -0.31 -6.21 4.92
N ALA A 61 -0.75 -7.45 5.09
CA ALA A 61 -1.11 -8.03 6.38
C ALA A 61 0.06 -7.99 7.38
N SER A 62 1.29 -8.34 6.95
CA SER A 62 2.49 -8.28 7.79
C SER A 62 2.74 -6.86 8.32
N PHE A 63 2.71 -5.86 7.45
CA PHE A 63 2.90 -4.46 7.85
C PHE A 63 1.77 -3.92 8.75
N MET A 64 0.55 -4.40 8.58
CA MET A 64 -0.55 -4.07 9.48
C MET A 64 -0.34 -4.71 10.87
N ILE A 65 0.17 -5.94 10.94
CA ILE A 65 0.56 -6.59 12.21
C ILE A 65 1.72 -5.82 12.87
N VAL A 66 2.75 -5.42 12.12
CA VAL A 66 3.84 -4.55 12.61
C VAL A 66 3.30 -3.26 13.22
N SER A 67 2.33 -2.63 12.56
CA SER A 67 1.69 -1.40 13.05
C SER A 67 0.93 -1.63 14.36
N ARG A 68 0.22 -2.75 14.45
CA ARG A 68 -0.52 -3.16 15.66
C ARG A 68 0.42 -3.43 16.84
N GLU A 69 1.53 -4.15 16.62
CA GLU A 69 2.55 -4.40 17.65
C GLU A 69 3.06 -3.10 18.26
N LEU A 70 3.36 -2.10 17.43
CA LEU A 70 3.79 -0.78 17.91
C LEU A 70 2.69 0.01 18.60
N ASP A 71 1.45 -0.10 18.16
CA ASP A 71 0.31 0.57 18.76
C ASP A 71 0.09 0.05 20.20
N GLU A 72 0.19 -1.26 20.38
CA GLU A 72 0.07 -1.95 21.65
C GLU A 72 1.35 -1.88 22.52
N GLY A 73 2.35 -1.11 22.10
CA GLY A 73 3.60 -0.87 22.85
C GLY A 73 4.59 -2.04 22.84
N ARG A 74 4.40 -3.04 21.97
CA ARG A 74 5.33 -4.17 21.84
C ARG A 74 6.52 -3.82 20.97
N SER A 75 7.66 -4.45 21.23
CA SER A 75 8.89 -4.27 20.45
C SER A 75 8.81 -5.01 19.11
N LEU A 76 9.32 -4.36 18.05
CA LEU A 76 9.38 -4.98 16.74
C LEU A 76 10.50 -6.02 16.65
N ARG A 77 10.21 -7.09 15.88
CA ARG A 77 11.15 -8.17 15.57
C ARG A 77 11.20 -8.38 14.06
N VAL A 78 12.33 -8.88 13.57
CA VAL A 78 12.57 -9.09 12.14
C VAL A 78 11.59 -10.08 11.51
N ASP A 79 11.19 -11.11 12.25
CA ASP A 79 10.28 -12.15 11.79
C ASP A 79 8.84 -11.64 11.51
N LEU A 80 8.49 -10.44 11.99
CA LEU A 80 7.21 -9.79 11.72
C LEU A 80 7.01 -9.47 10.23
N LEU A 81 8.07 -9.35 9.44
CA LEU A 81 7.96 -9.20 7.98
C LEU A 81 7.15 -10.33 7.33
N PHE A 82 7.19 -11.53 7.91
CA PHE A 82 6.49 -12.72 7.43
C PHE A 82 5.28 -13.10 8.29
N SER A 83 4.83 -12.22 9.18
CA SER A 83 3.71 -12.52 10.10
C SER A 83 2.39 -12.73 9.36
N GLY A 84 2.11 -12.00 8.29
CA GLY A 84 0.93 -12.20 7.45
C GLY A 84 0.89 -13.60 6.83
N PHE A 85 2.05 -14.16 6.46
CA PHE A 85 2.14 -15.53 5.90
C PHE A 85 1.79 -16.61 6.92
N ARG A 86 1.91 -16.32 8.22
CA ARG A 86 1.60 -17.24 9.31
C ARG A 86 0.18 -17.09 9.84
N ALA A 87 -0.47 -15.94 9.55
CA ALA A 87 -1.80 -15.64 10.11
C ALA A 87 -2.92 -16.38 9.37
N ASN A 88 -3.12 -16.11 8.09
CA ASN A 88 -4.16 -16.75 7.27
C ASN A 88 -3.73 -16.81 5.81
N LEU A 89 -2.65 -17.52 5.51
CA LEU A 89 -2.08 -17.63 4.18
C LEU A 89 -3.08 -18.05 3.09
N PRO A 90 -3.97 -19.06 3.31
CA PRO A 90 -4.90 -19.47 2.27
C PRO A 90 -5.87 -18.35 1.84
N ALA A 91 -6.36 -17.53 2.77
CA ALA A 91 -7.23 -16.40 2.45
C ALA A 91 -6.46 -15.29 1.74
N LEU A 92 -5.24 -14.98 2.19
CA LEU A 92 -4.39 -13.95 1.61
C LEU A 92 -3.92 -14.30 0.19
N LEU A 93 -3.58 -15.56 -0.08
CA LEU A 93 -3.25 -16.03 -1.43
C LEU A 93 -4.46 -15.98 -2.37
N ARG A 94 -5.66 -16.32 -1.90
CA ARG A 94 -6.89 -16.16 -2.69
C ARG A 94 -7.17 -14.69 -3.00
N GLN A 95 -6.93 -13.78 -2.05
CA GLN A 95 -6.98 -12.35 -2.30
C GLN A 95 -5.94 -11.91 -3.33
N GLY A 96 -4.70 -12.39 -3.22
CA GLY A 96 -3.64 -12.12 -4.20
C GLY A 96 -3.99 -12.61 -5.60
N GLY A 97 -4.57 -13.80 -5.71
CA GLY A 97 -5.09 -14.32 -6.98
C GLY A 97 -6.22 -13.48 -7.56
N ALA A 98 -7.16 -13.04 -6.72
CA ALA A 98 -8.24 -12.13 -7.13
C ALA A 98 -7.68 -10.76 -7.56
N TYR A 99 -6.70 -10.22 -6.82
CA TYR A 99 -6.01 -8.98 -7.17
C TYR A 99 -5.33 -9.10 -8.53
N LEU A 100 -4.59 -10.18 -8.76
CA LEU A 100 -3.91 -10.47 -10.02
C LEU A 100 -4.92 -10.57 -11.18
N ALA A 101 -6.02 -11.31 -10.99
CA ALA A 101 -7.07 -11.44 -12.00
C ALA A 101 -7.70 -10.08 -12.34
N CYS A 102 -8.02 -9.26 -11.35
CA CYS A 102 -8.54 -7.91 -11.56
C CYS A 102 -7.52 -7.01 -12.28
N ALA A 103 -6.25 -7.04 -11.86
CA ALA A 103 -5.20 -6.24 -12.49
C ALA A 103 -5.00 -6.63 -13.96
N LEU A 104 -4.97 -7.93 -14.27
CA LEU A 104 -4.89 -8.41 -15.66
C LEU A 104 -6.12 -8.03 -16.48
N ALA A 105 -7.33 -8.11 -15.89
CA ALA A 105 -8.56 -7.68 -16.56
C ALA A 105 -8.53 -6.19 -16.88
N ILE A 106 -8.09 -5.34 -15.96
CA ILE A 106 -7.94 -3.90 -16.17
C ILE A 106 -6.93 -3.62 -17.29
N LEU A 107 -5.77 -4.29 -17.28
CA LEU A 107 -4.76 -4.15 -18.34
C LEU A 107 -5.24 -4.68 -19.68
N ALA A 108 -6.00 -5.78 -19.71
CA ALA A 108 -6.60 -6.30 -20.93
C ALA A 108 -7.64 -5.33 -21.52
N LEU A 109 -8.48 -4.71 -20.67
CA LEU A 109 -9.42 -3.68 -21.10
C LEU A 109 -8.71 -2.43 -21.63
N SER A 110 -7.62 -1.99 -20.96
CA SER A 110 -6.83 -0.85 -21.46
C SER A 110 -6.16 -1.15 -22.82
N ALA A 111 -5.80 -2.41 -23.05
CA ALA A 111 -5.20 -2.86 -24.32
C ALA A 111 -6.12 -2.68 -25.52
N LEU A 112 -7.44 -2.63 -25.34
CA LEU A 112 -8.40 -2.32 -26.41
C LEU A 112 -8.26 -0.87 -26.92
N ILE A 113 -7.68 0.02 -26.12
CA ILE A 113 -7.46 1.43 -26.47
C ILE A 113 -6.07 1.65 -27.05
N ASP A 114 -5.02 1.13 -26.39
CA ASP A 114 -3.61 1.41 -26.69
C ASP A 114 -2.88 0.29 -27.44
N GLY A 115 -3.59 -0.79 -27.79
CA GLY A 115 -2.97 -1.94 -28.46
C GLY A 115 -2.06 -2.77 -27.55
N GLY A 116 -2.16 -2.61 -26.21
CA GLY A 116 -1.43 -3.39 -25.22
C GLY A 116 -0.10 -2.78 -24.75
N HIS A 117 0.20 -1.54 -25.10
CA HIS A 117 1.42 -0.88 -24.67
C HIS A 117 1.49 -0.72 -23.14
N LEU A 118 0.37 -0.39 -22.48
CA LEU A 118 0.32 -0.30 -21.02
C LEU A 118 0.55 -1.66 -20.34
N LEU A 119 -0.03 -2.72 -20.89
CA LEU A 119 0.18 -4.09 -20.42
C LEU A 119 1.66 -4.50 -20.55
N GLN A 120 2.28 -4.27 -21.72
CA GLN A 120 3.70 -4.57 -21.95
C GLN A 120 4.60 -3.80 -20.98
N LEU A 121 4.31 -2.51 -20.74
CA LEU A 121 5.05 -1.69 -19.81
C LEU A 121 4.93 -2.22 -18.37
N MET A 122 3.73 -2.56 -17.92
CA MET A 122 3.48 -2.96 -16.52
C MET A 122 3.94 -4.41 -16.23
N VAL A 123 3.75 -5.34 -17.15
CA VAL A 123 4.03 -6.77 -16.91
C VAL A 123 5.43 -7.15 -17.37
N LEU A 124 5.89 -6.64 -18.52
CA LEU A 124 7.18 -7.02 -19.12
C LEU A 124 8.27 -5.98 -18.90
N GLY A 125 7.91 -4.76 -18.41
CA GLY A 125 8.85 -3.65 -18.27
C GLY A 125 9.33 -3.07 -19.61
N THR A 126 8.69 -3.46 -20.73
CA THR A 126 9.04 -2.99 -22.07
C THR A 126 8.49 -1.59 -22.30
N ARG A 127 9.36 -0.64 -22.60
CA ARG A 127 8.94 0.74 -22.88
C ARG A 127 8.19 0.81 -24.21
N PRO A 128 7.03 1.49 -24.25
CA PRO A 128 6.33 1.76 -25.50
C PRO A 128 7.21 2.52 -26.49
N PRO A 129 7.01 2.33 -27.81
CA PRO A 129 7.73 3.07 -28.81
C PRO A 129 7.34 4.56 -28.77
N PRO A 130 8.21 5.50 -29.26
CA PRO A 130 7.95 6.94 -29.20
C PRO A 130 6.58 7.34 -29.78
N GLU A 131 6.16 6.70 -30.84
CA GLU A 131 4.89 6.95 -31.54
C GLU A 131 3.66 6.67 -30.65
N ALA A 132 3.79 5.79 -29.67
CA ALA A 132 2.72 5.49 -28.72
C ALA A 132 2.44 6.67 -27.77
N TYR A 133 3.43 7.54 -27.56
CA TYR A 133 3.28 8.76 -26.73
C TYR A 133 2.74 9.95 -27.52
N GLU A 134 2.90 9.96 -28.85
CA GLU A 134 2.43 11.05 -29.71
C GLU A 134 0.90 11.04 -29.88
N ASN A 135 0.30 9.85 -29.86
CA ASN A 135 -1.15 9.71 -29.88
C ASN A 135 -1.72 9.62 -28.45
N SER A 136 -2.91 10.17 -28.25
CA SER A 136 -3.57 10.18 -26.92
C SER A 136 -4.02 8.81 -26.40
N LYS A 137 -3.86 7.72 -27.18
CA LYS A 137 -4.40 6.39 -26.84
C LYS A 137 -3.79 5.84 -25.55
N LEU A 138 -2.46 5.95 -25.37
CA LEU A 138 -1.79 5.50 -24.15
C LEU A 138 -2.30 6.28 -22.92
N ALA A 139 -2.53 7.58 -23.07
CA ALA A 139 -3.08 8.43 -21.99
C ALA A 139 -4.52 8.00 -21.64
N TRP A 140 -5.38 7.77 -22.63
CA TRP A 140 -6.73 7.28 -22.39
C TRP A 140 -6.77 5.89 -21.77
N ALA A 141 -5.88 4.98 -22.21
CA ALA A 141 -5.73 3.66 -21.59
C ALA A 141 -5.31 3.76 -20.13
N ALA A 142 -4.37 4.65 -19.80
CA ALA A 142 -3.92 4.90 -18.44
C ALA A 142 -5.04 5.51 -17.57
N ILE A 143 -5.83 6.44 -18.12
CA ILE A 143 -7.00 7.03 -17.43
C ILE A 143 -8.06 5.96 -17.13
N LEU A 144 -8.41 5.12 -18.13
CA LEU A 144 -9.35 4.03 -17.95
C LEU A 144 -8.85 3.04 -16.89
N ALA A 145 -7.59 2.62 -17.00
CA ALA A 145 -6.98 1.70 -16.04
C ALA A 145 -6.99 2.30 -14.62
N GLY A 146 -6.63 3.57 -14.47
CA GLY A 146 -6.68 4.29 -13.20
C GLY A 146 -8.10 4.36 -12.61
N ALA A 147 -9.09 4.68 -13.43
CA ALA A 147 -10.49 4.74 -12.99
C ALA A 147 -11.02 3.37 -12.52
N LEU A 148 -10.66 2.28 -13.21
CA LEU A 148 -11.02 0.92 -12.81
C LEU A 148 -10.22 0.43 -11.59
N TYR A 149 -9.01 0.97 -11.39
CA TYR A 149 -8.17 0.62 -10.25
C TYR A 149 -8.72 1.15 -8.92
N VAL A 150 -9.44 2.28 -8.93
CA VAL A 150 -10.03 2.89 -7.71
C VAL A 150 -11.01 1.94 -6.99
N PRO A 151 -12.06 1.39 -7.64
CA PRO A 151 -12.94 0.43 -6.99
C PRO A 151 -12.23 -0.86 -6.59
N MET A 152 -11.23 -1.30 -7.35
CA MET A 152 -10.38 -2.41 -6.98
C MET A 152 -9.61 -2.11 -5.68
N LEU A 153 -8.95 -0.95 -5.58
CA LEU A 153 -8.27 -0.55 -4.33
C LEU A 153 -9.22 -0.53 -3.14
N ALA A 154 -10.44 -0.02 -3.30
CA ALA A 154 -11.45 -0.03 -2.25
C ALA A 154 -11.79 -1.45 -1.76
N ALA A 155 -11.89 -2.42 -2.67
CA ALA A 155 -12.13 -3.82 -2.33
C ALA A 155 -10.95 -4.47 -1.58
N PHE A 156 -9.73 -4.10 -1.92
CA PHE A 156 -8.53 -4.72 -1.34
C PHE A 156 -7.96 -3.97 -0.13
N TRP A 157 -8.47 -2.77 0.21
CA TRP A 157 -7.91 -1.91 1.24
C TRP A 157 -7.90 -2.55 2.63
N PHE A 158 -9.05 -3.02 3.09
CA PHE A 158 -9.22 -3.65 4.41
C PHE A 158 -9.22 -5.18 4.35
N ALA A 159 -9.29 -5.77 3.16
CA ALA A 159 -9.48 -7.20 3.00
C ALA A 159 -8.39 -8.05 3.69
N PRO A 160 -7.08 -7.71 3.61
CA PRO A 160 -6.05 -8.46 4.33
C PRO A 160 -6.29 -8.45 5.85
N ALA A 161 -6.58 -7.27 6.41
CA ALA A 161 -6.86 -7.11 7.85
C ALA A 161 -8.09 -7.88 8.29
N LEU A 162 -9.18 -7.85 7.52
CA LEU A 162 -10.41 -8.60 7.81
C LEU A 162 -10.15 -10.11 7.80
N SER A 163 -9.29 -10.61 6.92
CA SER A 163 -8.94 -12.02 6.88
C SER A 163 -8.05 -12.46 8.03
N ILE A 164 -7.12 -11.63 8.51
CA ILE A 164 -6.22 -12.02 9.60
C ILE A 164 -6.82 -11.80 10.98
N TRP A 165 -7.62 -10.74 11.19
CA TRP A 165 -8.13 -10.38 12.52
C TRP A 165 -9.59 -10.78 12.75
N ARG A 166 -10.39 -10.93 11.67
CA ARG A 166 -11.78 -11.38 11.76
C ARG A 166 -12.02 -12.75 11.14
N ASN A 167 -10.94 -13.41 10.69
CA ASN A 167 -10.95 -14.73 10.07
C ASN A 167 -11.96 -14.87 8.90
N MET A 168 -12.15 -13.76 8.14
CA MET A 168 -13.09 -13.74 7.03
C MET A 168 -12.52 -14.47 5.81
N PRO A 169 -13.33 -15.26 5.07
CA PRO A 169 -12.97 -15.78 3.77
C PRO A 169 -12.65 -14.63 2.78
N ALA A 170 -11.77 -14.90 1.79
CA ALA A 170 -11.26 -13.87 0.89
C ALA A 170 -12.37 -13.03 0.21
N LEU A 171 -13.37 -13.66 -0.40
CA LEU A 171 -14.46 -12.95 -1.09
C LEU A 171 -15.31 -12.11 -0.13
N GLN A 172 -15.59 -12.64 1.05
CA GLN A 172 -16.33 -11.91 2.06
C GLN A 172 -15.54 -10.69 2.56
N ALA A 173 -14.22 -10.84 2.78
CA ALA A 173 -13.35 -9.74 3.18
C ALA A 173 -13.28 -8.65 2.10
N LEU A 174 -13.19 -9.02 0.81
CA LEU A 174 -13.23 -8.09 -0.32
C LEU A 174 -14.55 -7.31 -0.37
N PHE A 175 -15.66 -8.00 -0.21
CA PHE A 175 -16.99 -7.38 -0.19
C PHE A 175 -17.11 -6.36 0.95
N TYR A 176 -16.82 -6.76 2.18
CA TYR A 176 -16.90 -5.86 3.34
C TYR A 176 -15.92 -4.68 3.22
N SER A 177 -14.72 -4.91 2.68
CA SER A 177 -13.73 -3.87 2.43
C SER A 177 -14.27 -2.82 1.45
N PHE A 178 -14.84 -3.26 0.31
CA PHE A 178 -15.41 -2.37 -0.69
C PHE A 178 -16.48 -1.46 -0.11
N PHE A 179 -17.46 -2.04 0.59
CA PHE A 179 -18.55 -1.25 1.20
C PHE A 179 -18.08 -0.36 2.34
N ALA A 180 -17.07 -0.80 3.11
CA ALA A 180 -16.47 0.04 4.15
C ALA A 180 -15.76 1.25 3.55
N ALA A 181 -14.96 1.07 2.49
CA ALA A 181 -14.27 2.14 1.82
C ALA A 181 -15.25 3.12 1.14
N THR A 182 -16.22 2.61 0.38
CA THR A 182 -17.21 3.45 -0.32
C THR A 182 -18.12 4.21 0.66
N ARG A 183 -18.49 3.60 1.79
CA ARG A 183 -19.27 4.29 2.83
C ARG A 183 -18.50 5.42 3.51
N ASN A 184 -17.16 5.30 3.56
CA ASN A 184 -16.25 6.28 4.15
C ASN A 184 -15.51 7.13 3.09
N TRP A 185 -16.07 7.30 1.89
CA TRP A 185 -15.41 7.94 0.74
C TRP A 185 -14.87 9.34 1.05
N GLN A 186 -15.54 10.11 1.91
CA GLN A 186 -15.10 11.45 2.31
C GLN A 186 -13.79 11.40 3.12
N ALA A 187 -13.67 10.46 4.06
CA ALA A 187 -12.44 10.25 4.80
C ALA A 187 -11.32 9.73 3.90
N PHE A 188 -11.63 8.85 2.94
CA PHE A 188 -10.68 8.38 1.92
C PHE A 188 -10.23 9.50 0.98
N LEU A 189 -11.12 10.41 0.59
CA LEU A 189 -10.75 11.57 -0.21
C LEU A 189 -9.80 12.49 0.57
N ALA A 190 -10.12 12.81 1.82
CA ALA A 190 -9.24 13.61 2.69
C ALA A 190 -7.89 12.92 2.92
N TYR A 191 -7.88 11.59 3.09
CA TYR A 191 -6.67 10.78 3.19
C TYR A 191 -5.84 10.84 1.90
N GLY A 192 -6.47 10.70 0.74
CA GLY A 192 -5.80 10.83 -0.56
C GLY A 192 -5.17 12.23 -0.75
N LEU A 193 -5.87 13.30 -0.36
CA LEU A 193 -5.34 14.66 -0.39
C LEU A 193 -4.17 14.83 0.59
N ALA A 194 -4.26 14.28 1.79
CA ALA A 194 -3.17 14.29 2.76
C ALA A 194 -1.92 13.55 2.24
N LEU A 195 -2.09 12.38 1.63
CA LEU A 195 -1.00 11.65 0.99
C LEU A 195 -0.42 12.38 -0.22
N ALA A 196 -1.26 13.03 -1.04
CA ALA A 196 -0.81 13.84 -2.16
C ALA A 196 0.05 15.02 -1.68
N LEU A 197 -0.37 15.71 -0.62
CA LEU A 197 0.40 16.79 -0.01
C LEU A 197 1.72 16.26 0.57
N LEU A 198 1.68 15.15 1.31
CA LEU A 198 2.90 14.51 1.83
C LEU A 198 3.86 14.13 0.69
N SER A 199 3.33 13.54 -0.38
CA SER A 199 4.13 13.18 -1.57
C SER A 199 4.74 14.41 -2.25
N LEU A 200 4.00 15.51 -2.33
CA LEU A 200 4.48 16.78 -2.88
C LEU A 200 5.63 17.34 -2.03
N VAL A 201 5.47 17.36 -0.72
CA VAL A 201 6.53 17.80 0.21
C VAL A 201 7.77 16.91 0.10
N CYS A 202 7.59 15.58 0.10
CA CYS A 202 8.70 14.64 -0.10
C CYS A 202 9.40 14.85 -1.45
N SER A 203 8.65 15.06 -2.53
CA SER A 203 9.20 15.32 -3.87
C SER A 203 9.99 16.63 -3.90
N PHE A 204 9.49 17.68 -3.24
CA PHE A 204 10.21 18.97 -3.14
C PHE A 204 11.51 18.82 -2.35
N VAL A 205 11.47 18.11 -1.21
CA VAL A 205 12.68 17.82 -0.41
C VAL A 205 13.69 17.01 -1.23
N LEU A 206 13.24 15.97 -1.93
CA LEU A 206 14.08 15.17 -2.82
C LEU A 206 14.73 16.02 -3.91
N PHE A 207 13.96 16.90 -4.54
CA PHE A 207 14.46 17.79 -5.59
C PHE A 207 15.51 18.77 -5.04
N ALA A 208 15.24 19.41 -3.90
CA ALA A 208 16.15 20.34 -3.26
C ALA A 208 17.47 19.68 -2.84
N LEU A 209 17.39 18.48 -2.25
CA LEU A 209 18.56 17.70 -1.86
C LEU A 209 19.33 17.18 -3.07
N ALA A 210 18.66 16.73 -4.12
CA ALA A 210 19.31 16.32 -5.37
C ALA A 210 20.06 17.49 -6.03
N LEU A 211 19.47 18.68 -6.02
CA LEU A 211 20.11 19.90 -6.52
C LEU A 211 21.36 20.25 -5.69
N LEU A 212 21.26 20.22 -4.35
CA LEU A 212 22.38 20.45 -3.44
C LEU A 212 23.52 19.46 -3.68
N VAL A 213 23.22 18.18 -3.78
CA VAL A 213 24.22 17.13 -4.04
C VAL A 213 24.88 17.34 -5.40
N ARG A 214 24.11 17.68 -6.43
CA ARG A 214 24.62 17.98 -7.77
C ARG A 214 25.57 19.19 -7.77
N THR A 215 25.27 20.22 -7.00
CA THR A 215 26.15 21.40 -6.88
C THR A 215 27.44 21.12 -6.14
N LEU A 216 27.40 20.25 -5.12
CA LEU A 216 28.57 19.93 -4.29
C LEU A 216 29.47 18.86 -4.91
N LEU A 217 28.91 17.83 -5.55
CA LEU A 217 29.65 16.65 -6.04
C LEU A 217 29.78 16.59 -7.57
N GLY A 218 29.21 17.55 -8.30
CA GLY A 218 29.22 17.59 -9.76
C GLY A 218 28.22 16.64 -10.42
N ASN A 219 28.24 16.61 -11.77
CA ASN A 219 27.23 15.91 -12.58
C ASN A 219 27.30 14.36 -12.51
N ASN A 220 28.32 13.76 -11.90
CA ASN A 220 28.52 12.30 -11.86
C ASN A 220 27.73 11.61 -10.71
N SER A 221 26.55 12.10 -10.38
CA SER A 221 25.87 11.87 -9.11
C SER A 221 24.71 10.85 -9.16
N GLN A 222 24.76 9.80 -10.01
CA GLN A 222 23.73 8.73 -9.94
C GLN A 222 23.68 8.07 -8.54
N GLY A 223 24.84 7.86 -7.90
CA GLY A 223 24.90 7.37 -6.52
C GLY A 223 24.34 8.35 -5.49
N ALA A 224 24.49 9.64 -5.74
CA ALA A 224 24.00 10.69 -4.86
C ALA A 224 22.46 10.78 -4.86
N PHE A 225 21.79 10.54 -5.99
CA PHE A 225 20.33 10.46 -6.06
C PHE A 225 19.80 9.32 -5.18
N LEU A 226 20.43 8.14 -5.21
CA LEU A 226 20.05 7.00 -4.38
C LEU A 226 20.24 7.30 -2.89
N LEU A 227 21.32 7.99 -2.50
CA LEU A 227 21.57 8.39 -1.11
C LEU A 227 20.47 9.31 -0.56
N VAL A 228 19.87 10.13 -1.39
CA VAL A 228 18.78 11.03 -0.99
C VAL A 228 17.42 10.33 -1.06
N MET A 229 17.19 9.53 -2.08
CA MET A 229 15.90 8.86 -2.31
C MET A 229 15.62 7.79 -1.26
N LEU A 230 16.65 7.02 -0.85
CA LEU A 230 16.49 5.88 0.04
C LEU A 230 15.93 6.27 1.42
N PRO A 231 16.46 7.27 2.17
CA PRO A 231 15.89 7.68 3.45
C PRO A 231 14.44 8.15 3.35
N VAL A 232 14.08 8.86 2.26
CA VAL A 232 12.70 9.31 2.05
C VAL A 232 11.77 8.12 1.81
N MET A 233 12.16 7.16 0.99
CA MET A 233 11.41 5.94 0.76
C MET A 233 11.26 5.10 2.04
N LEU A 234 12.34 4.97 2.81
CA LEU A 234 12.34 4.24 4.08
C LEU A 234 11.53 4.91 5.19
N SER A 235 11.14 6.16 5.01
CA SER A 235 10.21 6.86 5.90
C SER A 235 8.78 6.85 5.34
N TYR A 236 8.60 7.15 4.06
CA TYR A 236 7.29 7.27 3.42
C TYR A 236 6.50 5.95 3.41
N VAL A 237 7.16 4.84 3.02
CA VAL A 237 6.50 3.53 2.92
C VAL A 237 5.98 3.03 4.27
N PRO A 238 6.75 3.06 5.37
CA PRO A 238 6.23 2.75 6.70
C PRO A 238 5.03 3.60 7.13
N ILE A 239 5.11 4.92 6.90
CA ILE A 239 4.01 5.84 7.24
C ILE A 239 2.74 5.43 6.49
N LEU A 240 2.86 5.09 5.20
CA LEU A 240 1.76 4.63 4.38
C LEU A 240 1.11 3.35 4.96
N PHE A 241 1.90 2.31 5.25
CA PHE A 241 1.38 1.06 5.82
C PHE A 241 0.80 1.23 7.22
N ALA A 242 1.44 2.04 8.07
CA ALA A 242 0.92 2.34 9.40
C ALA A 242 -0.39 3.15 9.34
N SER A 243 -0.56 4.01 8.32
CA SER A 243 -1.83 4.71 8.09
C SER A 243 -2.96 3.78 7.61
N PHE A 244 -2.64 2.68 6.90
CA PHE A 244 -3.63 1.64 6.58
C PHE A 244 -4.17 0.98 7.84
N TYR A 245 -3.29 0.64 8.78
CA TYR A 245 -3.69 0.12 10.08
C TYR A 245 -4.56 1.13 10.85
N ALA A 246 -4.16 2.40 10.89
CA ALA A 246 -4.94 3.45 11.54
C ALA A 246 -6.36 3.56 10.95
N SER A 247 -6.50 3.51 9.63
CA SER A 247 -7.80 3.53 8.96
C SER A 247 -8.65 2.29 9.28
N TYR A 248 -8.01 1.10 9.36
CA TYR A 248 -8.70 -0.13 9.75
C TYR A 248 -9.25 -0.04 11.17
N ARG A 249 -8.44 0.36 12.14
CA ARG A 249 -8.84 0.49 13.54
C ARG A 249 -10.03 1.44 13.73
N ASP A 250 -10.05 2.51 12.95
CA ASP A 250 -11.10 3.54 13.01
C ASP A 250 -12.43 3.04 12.43
N VAL A 251 -12.38 2.35 11.28
CA VAL A 251 -13.57 1.86 10.57
C VAL A 251 -14.08 0.53 11.14
N PHE A 252 -13.19 -0.29 11.69
CA PHE A 252 -13.50 -1.60 12.27
C PHE A 252 -13.01 -1.70 13.71
N PRO A 253 -13.55 -0.93 14.65
CA PRO A 253 -13.15 -1.02 16.05
C PRO A 253 -13.34 -2.44 16.58
N GLU A 254 -12.48 -2.84 17.52
CA GLU A 254 -12.69 -4.07 18.28
C GLU A 254 -13.97 -3.92 19.11
N PRO A 255 -14.76 -4.99 19.30
CA PRO A 255 -15.87 -4.96 20.25
C PRO A 255 -15.32 -4.56 21.61
N GLU A 256 -15.95 -3.60 22.27
CA GLU A 256 -15.68 -3.33 23.69
C GLU A 256 -15.82 -4.64 24.47
N ALA A 257 -14.83 -4.97 25.29
CA ALA A 257 -14.94 -6.09 26.20
C ALA A 257 -16.23 -5.89 27.05
N PRO A 258 -17.03 -6.94 27.28
CA PRO A 258 -18.19 -6.82 28.15
C PRO A 258 -17.74 -6.19 29.48
N ASP A 259 -18.48 -5.19 29.91
CA ASP A 259 -18.20 -4.48 31.15
C ASP A 259 -18.36 -5.48 32.31
N GLU A 260 -17.24 -6.03 32.80
CA GLU A 260 -17.25 -7.03 33.90
C GLU A 260 -17.91 -6.47 35.15
N THR A 261 -17.97 -5.13 35.30
CA THR A 261 -18.66 -4.48 36.42
C THR A 261 -20.20 -4.63 36.36
N ALA A 262 -20.77 -4.87 35.17
CA ALA A 262 -22.22 -5.12 35.04
C ALA A 262 -22.60 -6.58 35.38
N ALA A 263 -21.66 -7.52 35.36
CA ALA A 263 -21.88 -8.92 35.72
C ALA A 263 -21.80 -9.19 37.23
N GLU A 264 -21.11 -8.32 38.00
CA GLU A 264 -21.03 -8.45 39.45
C GLU A 264 -22.23 -7.78 40.18
N ALA A 265 -23.09 -7.07 39.47
CA ALA A 265 -24.27 -6.36 40.03
C ALA A 265 -25.60 -7.12 39.88
N GLN A 266 -25.60 -8.37 39.39
CA GLN A 266 -26.76 -9.26 39.34
C GLN A 266 -26.59 -10.47 40.22
#